data_1ec3648d50307f34c544e334a8b3fb4e
#
_entry.id   1ec3648d50307f34c544e334a8b3fb4e
#
_cell.length_a   1.000
_cell.length_b   1.000
_cell.length_c   1.000
_cell.angle_alpha   90.00
_cell.angle_beta   90.00
_cell.angle_gamma   90.00
#
_symmetry.space_group_name_H-M   'P 1'
#
loop_
_entity.id
_entity.type
_entity.pdbx_description
1 polymer ?
#
loop_
_entity_poly.entity_id
_entity_poly.type
_entity_poly.pdbx_seq_one_letter_code
_entity_poly.pdbx_strand_id
1 'polypeptide(L)'
;MVTVRPMAEIHGTYDPRFSKVAETLADSLDGDDVGACAAVHVGDEPVVDIWGGHLDEARSLPWQRDTITSVWSTTKTMTALCALILADRGDLDLDAPVARYWPEFAAAGKHDVLVRHLLGHTAGLPDWDEPTTLADMYAWSPATSRLAAQTPRWEPGTAAGYHSLTYGFLIGEVVRRLTGRSLGTFFAEEVAGPLGADFHIGVPAEHDHRVAPLLAAPDGDKPEGFAVGVSDANTAAWRRDGNPAVGGFGNARSVGVVQSVLASGGTYRGVRLLSAAGCERALEEQFHGEDRLLGTPIRWGLGYRVEGRTCSWGGWGGSLVLVDLDLRMTVSYVMNQILWEDGYSRGLAIVMAAYDGVAAGSQHRQNG
;
A
#
# COMPACT_ATOMS: atom_id res chain seq x y z
N MET A 1 -27.34 9.54 34.33
CA MET A 1 -26.37 10.53 33.82
C MET A 1 -25.64 9.87 32.65
N VAL A 2 -25.91 10.33 31.43
CA VAL A 2 -25.15 9.94 30.26
C VAL A 2 -23.86 10.75 30.33
N THR A 3 -22.77 10.11 30.67
CA THR A 3 -21.42 10.74 30.59
C THR A 3 -21.11 10.87 29.11
N VAL A 4 -21.22 12.07 28.56
CA VAL A 4 -20.70 12.38 27.23
C VAL A 4 -19.17 12.25 27.34
N ARG A 5 -18.60 11.20 26.74
CA ARG A 5 -17.14 11.15 26.58
C ARG A 5 -16.76 12.33 25.67
N PRO A 6 -15.74 13.12 25.99
CA PRO A 6 -15.21 14.08 25.03
C PRO A 6 -14.77 13.32 23.78
N MET A 7 -15.12 13.82 22.58
CA MET A 7 -14.63 13.27 21.31
C MET A 7 -13.12 13.28 21.32
N ALA A 8 -12.51 12.28 20.67
CA ALA A 8 -11.06 12.18 20.52
C ALA A 8 -10.52 13.47 19.89
N GLU A 9 -9.41 13.97 20.42
CA GLU A 9 -8.75 15.18 19.90
C GLU A 9 -8.10 14.86 18.54
N ILE A 10 -8.48 15.63 17.53
CA ILE A 10 -7.92 15.55 16.17
C ILE A 10 -6.98 16.73 15.97
N HIS A 11 -5.75 16.42 15.57
CA HIS A 11 -4.72 17.38 15.22
C HIS A 11 -4.58 17.49 13.70
N GLY A 12 -3.96 18.57 13.23
CA GLY A 12 -3.70 18.79 11.82
C GLY A 12 -4.63 19.83 11.19
N THR A 13 -4.85 19.71 9.89
CA THR A 13 -5.63 20.67 9.11
C THR A 13 -6.58 19.98 8.14
N TYR A 14 -7.74 20.57 7.92
CA TYR A 14 -8.65 20.15 6.87
C TYR A 14 -9.46 21.34 6.33
N ASP A 15 -9.83 21.27 5.06
CA ASP A 15 -10.78 22.19 4.46
C ASP A 15 -12.18 21.94 5.08
N PRO A 16 -12.96 22.95 5.49
CA PRO A 16 -14.26 22.77 6.11
C PRO A 16 -15.24 21.88 5.34
N ARG A 17 -15.12 21.76 4.04
CA ARG A 17 -15.91 20.85 3.21
C ARG A 17 -15.69 19.38 3.56
N PHE A 18 -14.55 19.06 4.16
CA PHE A 18 -14.12 17.73 4.55
C PHE A 18 -14.23 17.50 6.07
N SER A 19 -14.99 18.33 6.81
CA SER A 19 -15.16 18.18 8.27
C SER A 19 -15.61 16.77 8.66
N LYS A 20 -16.42 16.11 7.81
CA LYS A 20 -16.87 14.74 8.04
C LYS A 20 -15.72 13.73 8.10
N VAL A 21 -14.61 13.98 7.40
CA VAL A 21 -13.41 13.12 7.51
C VAL A 21 -12.80 13.21 8.92
N ALA A 22 -12.74 14.44 9.48
CA ALA A 22 -12.25 14.65 10.85
C ALA A 22 -13.20 14.04 11.90
N GLU A 23 -14.50 14.17 11.72
CA GLU A 23 -15.51 13.53 12.57
C GLU A 23 -15.38 12.00 12.52
N THR A 24 -15.27 11.42 11.32
CA THR A 24 -15.12 9.98 11.13
C THR A 24 -13.84 9.45 11.78
N LEU A 25 -12.72 10.19 11.69
CA LEU A 25 -11.48 9.80 12.36
C LEU A 25 -11.63 9.88 13.89
N ALA A 26 -12.31 10.91 14.41
CA ALA A 26 -12.58 11.05 15.84
C ALA A 26 -13.43 9.88 16.36
N ASP A 27 -14.50 9.53 15.65
CA ASP A 27 -15.36 8.39 15.99
C ASP A 27 -14.58 7.08 16.03
N SER A 28 -13.66 6.87 15.07
CA SER A 28 -12.81 5.69 15.04
C SER A 28 -11.84 5.62 16.24
N LEU A 29 -11.25 6.75 16.65
CA LEU A 29 -10.38 6.86 17.81
C LEU A 29 -11.10 6.73 19.16
N ASP A 30 -12.38 7.10 19.20
CA ASP A 30 -13.26 6.85 20.36
C ASP A 30 -13.72 5.39 20.45
N GLY A 31 -13.64 4.66 19.34
CA GLY A 31 -14.00 3.26 19.19
C GLY A 31 -12.78 2.34 19.10
N ASP A 32 -12.52 1.87 17.90
CA ASP A 32 -11.64 0.74 17.61
C ASP A 32 -10.17 1.13 17.40
N ASP A 33 -9.86 2.40 17.10
CA ASP A 33 -8.48 2.83 16.91
C ASP A 33 -7.81 3.25 18.22
N VAL A 34 -6.52 2.97 18.33
CA VAL A 34 -5.67 3.53 19.39
C VAL A 34 -4.96 4.77 18.88
N GLY A 35 -4.38 4.71 17.70
CA GLY A 35 -3.80 5.82 16.99
C GLY A 35 -4.00 5.68 15.49
N ALA A 36 -4.32 6.79 14.82
CA ALA A 36 -4.58 6.80 13.38
C ALA A 36 -4.33 8.17 12.76
N CYS A 37 -4.22 8.17 11.43
CA CYS A 37 -4.16 9.38 10.62
C CYS A 37 -4.90 9.19 9.30
N ALA A 38 -5.40 10.30 8.74
CA ALA A 38 -6.06 10.35 7.45
C ALA A 38 -5.54 11.53 6.63
N ALA A 39 -5.42 11.33 5.31
CA ALA A 39 -5.09 12.39 4.39
C ALA A 39 -5.94 12.30 3.12
N VAL A 40 -6.35 13.44 2.61
CA VAL A 40 -7.05 13.59 1.34
C VAL A 40 -6.34 14.64 0.50
N HIS A 41 -6.04 14.28 -0.74
CA HIS A 41 -5.48 15.18 -1.74
C HIS A 41 -6.48 15.32 -2.88
N VAL A 42 -6.69 16.54 -3.36
CA VAL A 42 -7.52 16.83 -4.54
C VAL A 42 -6.70 17.68 -5.50
N GLY A 43 -6.37 17.14 -6.67
CA GLY A 43 -5.34 17.72 -7.52
C GLY A 43 -4.00 17.76 -6.79
N ASP A 44 -3.37 18.94 -6.76
CA ASP A 44 -2.07 19.14 -6.10
C ASP A 44 -2.19 19.62 -4.64
N GLU A 45 -3.42 19.72 -4.10
CA GLU A 45 -3.68 20.28 -2.78
C GLU A 45 -4.01 19.19 -1.75
N PRO A 46 -3.34 19.18 -0.58
CA PRO A 46 -3.75 18.42 0.57
C PRO A 46 -4.94 19.13 1.24
N VAL A 47 -6.14 18.61 1.03
CA VAL A 47 -7.36 19.17 1.63
C VAL A 47 -7.66 18.60 3.02
N VAL A 48 -7.04 17.46 3.38
CA VAL A 48 -7.05 16.89 4.73
C VAL A 48 -5.65 16.33 5.04
N ASP A 49 -5.11 16.68 6.21
CA ASP A 49 -3.90 16.12 6.80
C ASP A 49 -4.08 16.11 8.31
N ILE A 50 -4.64 15.03 8.86
CA ILE A 50 -5.07 14.92 10.24
C ILE A 50 -4.60 13.63 10.90
N TRP A 51 -4.43 13.67 12.21
CA TRP A 51 -4.04 12.54 13.03
C TRP A 51 -4.56 12.68 14.45
N GLY A 52 -4.58 11.57 15.20
CA GLY A 52 -4.95 11.58 16.60
C GLY A 52 -4.66 10.26 17.29
N GLY A 53 -4.99 10.22 18.58
CA GLY A 53 -4.82 9.03 19.41
C GLY A 53 -3.38 8.82 19.90
N HIS A 54 -2.96 7.56 20.04
CA HIS A 54 -1.77 7.18 20.79
C HIS A 54 -0.98 6.07 20.09
N LEU A 55 0.28 5.91 20.50
CA LEU A 55 1.19 4.86 20.00
C LEU A 55 1.00 3.53 20.72
N ASP A 56 0.45 3.55 21.91
CA ASP A 56 0.40 2.42 22.86
C ASP A 56 -1.02 2.17 23.39
N GLU A 57 -1.31 0.92 23.76
CA GLU A 57 -2.60 0.52 24.34
C GLU A 57 -2.94 1.27 25.64
N ALA A 58 -1.91 1.62 26.44
CA ALA A 58 -2.10 2.39 27.67
C ALA A 58 -2.48 3.85 27.40
N ARG A 59 -2.48 4.28 26.13
CA ARG A 59 -2.78 5.64 25.69
C ARG A 59 -1.94 6.69 26.40
N SER A 60 -0.64 6.39 26.60
CA SER A 60 0.31 7.23 27.33
C SER A 60 1.21 8.06 26.41
N LEU A 61 1.45 7.59 25.18
CA LEU A 61 2.31 8.22 24.20
C LEU A 61 1.45 8.75 23.03
N PRO A 62 1.31 10.09 22.87
CA PRO A 62 0.44 10.65 21.84
C PRO A 62 1.01 10.42 20.43
N TRP A 63 0.11 10.17 19.48
CA TRP A 63 0.45 10.16 18.06
C TRP A 63 0.85 11.55 17.59
N GLN A 64 1.98 11.68 16.91
CA GLN A 64 2.50 12.94 16.44
C GLN A 64 2.35 13.07 14.91
N ARG A 65 2.58 14.28 14.40
CA ARG A 65 2.51 14.58 12.97
C ARG A 65 3.46 13.71 12.13
N ASP A 66 4.62 13.39 12.65
CA ASP A 66 5.69 12.63 12.00
C ASP A 66 5.76 11.16 12.46
N THR A 67 4.77 10.70 13.23
CA THR A 67 4.62 9.29 13.53
C THR A 67 4.43 8.49 12.25
N ILE A 68 5.18 7.40 12.13
CA ILE A 68 5.05 6.41 11.05
C ILE A 68 4.76 5.04 11.67
N THR A 69 4.10 4.18 10.92
CA THR A 69 3.85 2.79 11.33
C THR A 69 3.89 1.87 10.11
N SER A 70 3.93 0.56 10.35
CA SER A 70 3.84 -0.42 9.28
C SER A 70 2.46 -0.35 8.61
N VAL A 71 2.45 -0.26 7.29
CA VAL A 71 1.21 -0.20 6.50
C VAL A 71 0.89 -1.52 5.81
N TRP A 72 1.63 -2.58 6.12
CA TRP A 72 1.45 -3.88 5.52
C TRP A 72 1.31 -3.81 3.99
N SER A 73 0.28 -4.44 3.43
CA SER A 73 0.10 -4.59 1.99
C SER A 73 -0.20 -3.30 1.23
N THR A 74 -0.49 -2.18 1.90
CA THR A 74 -0.50 -0.87 1.24
C THR A 74 0.86 -0.58 0.59
N THR A 75 1.95 -1.19 1.08
CA THR A 75 3.29 -1.20 0.47
C THR A 75 3.27 -1.62 -1.00
N LYS A 76 2.40 -2.54 -1.40
CA LYS A 76 2.33 -3.04 -2.79
C LYS A 76 2.02 -1.93 -3.80
N THR A 77 1.29 -0.91 -3.39
CA THR A 77 0.99 0.24 -4.26
C THR A 77 2.24 1.06 -4.56
N MET A 78 3.18 1.13 -3.62
CA MET A 78 4.50 1.77 -3.81
C MET A 78 5.37 0.94 -4.77
N THR A 79 5.36 -0.37 -4.59
CA THR A 79 6.08 -1.32 -5.46
C THR A 79 5.53 -1.30 -6.88
N ALA A 80 4.20 -1.29 -7.04
CA ALA A 80 3.54 -1.17 -8.34
C ALA A 80 3.94 0.14 -9.04
N LEU A 81 3.91 1.25 -8.31
CA LEU A 81 4.31 2.56 -8.85
C LEU A 81 5.76 2.56 -9.35
N CYS A 82 6.70 1.93 -8.64
CA CYS A 82 8.08 1.77 -9.10
C CYS A 82 8.16 1.02 -10.44
N ALA A 83 7.42 -0.08 -10.58
CA ALA A 83 7.38 -0.83 -11.83
C ALA A 83 6.73 -0.03 -12.98
N LEU A 84 5.66 0.70 -12.70
CA LEU A 84 5.00 1.59 -13.68
C LEU A 84 5.92 2.73 -14.13
N ILE A 85 6.70 3.31 -13.22
CA ILE A 85 7.70 4.35 -13.56
C ILE A 85 8.77 3.79 -14.50
N LEU A 86 9.30 2.61 -14.21
CA LEU A 86 10.28 1.95 -15.07
C LEU A 86 9.68 1.60 -16.44
N ALA A 87 8.41 1.20 -16.46
CA ALA A 87 7.70 0.90 -17.70
C ALA A 87 7.43 2.18 -18.54
N ASP A 88 7.04 3.26 -17.91
CA ASP A 88 6.79 4.55 -18.58
C ASP A 88 8.06 5.18 -19.15
N ARG A 89 9.21 4.91 -18.51
CA ARG A 89 10.54 5.30 -19.01
C ARG A 89 11.03 4.43 -20.17
N GLY A 90 10.39 3.28 -20.41
CA GLY A 90 10.81 2.28 -21.40
C GLY A 90 11.93 1.34 -20.93
N ASP A 91 12.31 1.41 -19.65
CA ASP A 91 13.31 0.54 -19.04
C ASP A 91 12.77 -0.87 -18.77
N LEU A 92 11.48 -0.98 -18.43
CA LEU A 92 10.77 -2.23 -18.14
C LEU A 92 9.64 -2.44 -19.14
N ASP A 93 9.69 -3.53 -19.92
CA ASP A 93 8.60 -3.95 -20.79
C ASP A 93 7.68 -4.90 -20.02
N LEU A 94 6.44 -4.47 -19.74
CA LEU A 94 5.47 -5.27 -18.98
C LEU A 94 4.96 -6.49 -19.77
N ASP A 95 5.09 -6.48 -21.10
CA ASP A 95 4.72 -7.58 -21.99
C ASP A 95 5.90 -8.52 -22.30
N ALA A 96 7.07 -8.20 -21.79
CA ALA A 96 8.22 -9.08 -21.90
C ALA A 96 8.15 -10.22 -20.88
N PRO A 97 8.69 -11.41 -21.21
CA PRO A 97 8.90 -12.45 -20.24
C PRO A 97 9.78 -11.98 -19.07
N VAL A 98 9.42 -12.35 -17.84
CA VAL A 98 10.24 -12.10 -16.64
C VAL A 98 11.69 -12.63 -16.84
N ALA A 99 11.83 -13.76 -17.53
CA ALA A 99 13.11 -14.37 -17.85
C ALA A 99 14.07 -13.46 -18.65
N ARG A 100 13.57 -12.42 -19.33
CA ARG A 100 14.42 -11.40 -19.97
C ARG A 100 15.25 -10.63 -18.95
N TYR A 101 14.72 -10.39 -17.78
CA TYR A 101 15.35 -9.64 -16.69
C TYR A 101 15.95 -10.57 -15.64
N TRP A 102 15.35 -11.74 -15.48
CA TRP A 102 15.69 -12.76 -14.50
C TRP A 102 15.76 -14.14 -15.16
N PRO A 103 16.90 -14.50 -15.83
CA PRO A 103 17.01 -15.72 -16.64
C PRO A 103 16.67 -17.00 -15.90
N GLU A 104 17.03 -17.12 -14.60
CA GLU A 104 16.76 -18.31 -13.79
C GLU A 104 15.27 -18.54 -13.57
N PHE A 105 14.45 -17.50 -13.71
CA PHE A 105 12.99 -17.59 -13.59
C PHE A 105 12.34 -18.44 -14.69
N ALA A 106 13.03 -18.65 -15.83
CA ALA A 106 12.54 -19.50 -16.93
C ALA A 106 12.33 -20.96 -16.53
N ALA A 107 12.91 -21.41 -15.41
CA ALA A 107 12.77 -22.78 -14.94
C ALA A 107 11.30 -23.16 -14.66
N ALA A 108 11.04 -24.46 -14.60
CA ALA A 108 9.74 -25.06 -14.25
C ALA A 108 8.58 -24.53 -15.13
N GLY A 109 8.81 -24.33 -16.41
CA GLY A 109 7.80 -23.92 -17.38
C GLY A 109 7.44 -22.42 -17.37
N LYS A 110 8.24 -21.56 -16.72
CA LYS A 110 7.95 -20.13 -16.56
C LYS A 110 8.57 -19.23 -17.63
N HIS A 111 9.08 -19.78 -18.74
CA HIS A 111 9.76 -19.00 -19.79
C HIS A 111 8.90 -17.90 -20.42
N ASP A 112 7.57 -18.09 -20.48
CA ASP A 112 6.60 -17.14 -21.05
C ASP A 112 5.82 -16.33 -20.02
N VAL A 113 6.15 -16.42 -18.73
CA VAL A 113 5.53 -15.61 -17.69
C VAL A 113 5.90 -14.15 -17.89
N LEU A 114 4.92 -13.29 -18.16
CA LEU A 114 5.14 -11.87 -18.41
C LEU A 114 5.28 -11.08 -17.10
N VAL A 115 5.98 -9.94 -17.16
CA VAL A 115 6.11 -9.02 -16.01
C VAL A 115 4.72 -8.58 -15.50
N ARG A 116 3.77 -8.30 -16.40
CA ARG A 116 2.40 -7.95 -16.02
C ARG A 116 1.68 -9.03 -15.20
N HIS A 117 2.02 -10.31 -15.38
CA HIS A 117 1.46 -11.39 -14.57
C HIS A 117 1.88 -11.30 -13.11
N LEU A 118 3.08 -10.78 -12.82
CA LEU A 118 3.54 -10.52 -11.45
C LEU A 118 2.70 -9.40 -10.82
N LEU A 119 2.51 -8.29 -11.54
CA LEU A 119 1.76 -7.12 -11.06
C LEU A 119 0.27 -7.42 -10.87
N GLY A 120 -0.31 -8.24 -11.75
CA GLY A 120 -1.73 -8.59 -11.75
C GLY A 120 -2.09 -9.80 -10.89
N HIS A 121 -1.16 -10.32 -10.07
CA HIS A 121 -1.37 -11.51 -9.24
C HIS A 121 -1.76 -12.77 -10.02
N THR A 122 -1.37 -12.87 -11.28
CA THR A 122 -1.74 -13.97 -12.18
C THR A 122 -0.59 -14.91 -12.52
N ALA A 123 0.58 -14.72 -11.91
CA ALA A 123 1.78 -15.52 -12.22
C ALA A 123 1.74 -16.97 -11.68
N GLY A 124 0.78 -17.33 -10.84
CA GLY A 124 0.69 -18.66 -10.25
C GLY A 124 1.68 -18.93 -9.10
N LEU A 125 2.25 -17.89 -8.52
CA LEU A 125 3.26 -17.96 -7.47
C LEU A 125 2.82 -17.24 -6.18
N PRO A 126 1.62 -17.54 -5.64
CA PRO A 126 1.06 -16.78 -4.51
C PRO A 126 1.83 -17.00 -3.21
N ASP A 127 2.55 -18.11 -3.11
CA ASP A 127 3.31 -18.53 -1.94
C ASP A 127 4.48 -19.43 -2.36
N TRP A 128 5.40 -19.72 -1.43
CA TRP A 128 6.46 -20.73 -1.65
C TRP A 128 5.93 -22.14 -1.43
N ASP A 129 6.35 -23.07 -2.28
CA ASP A 129 6.05 -24.48 -2.11
C ASP A 129 6.91 -25.13 -1.01
N GLU A 130 8.12 -24.61 -0.81
CA GLU A 130 9.02 -25.02 0.28
C GLU A 130 8.92 -24.05 1.45
N PRO A 131 9.05 -24.54 2.71
CA PRO A 131 9.08 -23.67 3.88
C PRO A 131 10.12 -22.56 3.73
N THR A 132 9.65 -21.31 3.82
CA THR A 132 10.51 -20.13 3.69
C THR A 132 10.41 -19.33 5.00
N THR A 133 11.54 -19.26 5.69
CA THR A 133 11.62 -18.58 7.01
C THR A 133 11.83 -17.08 6.85
N LEU A 134 11.61 -16.32 7.93
CA LEU A 134 11.97 -14.90 7.94
C LEU A 134 13.45 -14.66 7.64
N ALA A 135 14.34 -15.55 8.13
CA ALA A 135 15.77 -15.46 7.82
C ALA A 135 16.05 -15.62 6.32
N ASP A 136 15.34 -16.53 5.64
CA ASP A 136 15.43 -16.69 4.19
C ASP A 136 14.94 -15.44 3.45
N MET A 137 13.86 -14.83 3.94
CA MET A 137 13.30 -13.59 3.37
C MET A 137 14.28 -12.44 3.54
N TYR A 138 14.86 -12.26 4.74
CA TYR A 138 15.86 -11.21 5.01
C TYR A 138 17.14 -11.40 4.21
N ALA A 139 17.54 -12.64 3.94
CA ALA A 139 18.68 -12.95 3.08
C ALA A 139 18.39 -12.74 1.58
N TRP A 140 17.14 -12.46 1.20
CA TRP A 140 16.64 -12.22 -0.16
C TRP A 140 16.86 -13.40 -1.13
N SER A 141 18.11 -13.79 -1.35
CA SER A 141 18.48 -14.80 -2.35
C SER A 141 17.83 -16.17 -2.15
N PRO A 142 17.70 -16.74 -0.94
CA PRO A 142 16.99 -18.01 -0.76
C PRO A 142 15.52 -17.92 -1.17
N ALA A 143 14.82 -16.84 -0.79
CA ALA A 143 13.43 -16.64 -1.13
C ALA A 143 13.19 -16.49 -2.64
N THR A 144 14.01 -15.67 -3.31
CA THR A 144 13.91 -15.46 -4.77
C THR A 144 14.34 -16.71 -5.56
N SER A 145 15.35 -17.43 -5.13
CA SER A 145 15.80 -18.66 -5.80
C SER A 145 14.73 -19.75 -5.77
N ARG A 146 14.00 -19.90 -4.65
CA ARG A 146 12.86 -20.83 -4.57
C ARG A 146 11.76 -20.44 -5.55
N LEU A 147 11.39 -19.15 -5.62
CA LEU A 147 10.39 -18.66 -6.60
C LEU A 147 10.84 -18.90 -8.04
N ALA A 148 12.11 -18.72 -8.33
CA ALA A 148 12.66 -19.01 -9.65
C ALA A 148 12.59 -20.51 -10.00
N ALA A 149 12.75 -21.40 -9.03
CA ALA A 149 12.79 -22.84 -9.24
C ALA A 149 11.38 -23.50 -9.24
N GLN A 150 10.42 -22.97 -8.48
CA GLN A 150 9.10 -23.62 -8.31
C GLN A 150 8.19 -23.52 -9.53
N THR A 151 7.27 -24.47 -9.65
CA THR A 151 6.26 -24.51 -10.71
C THR A 151 5.09 -23.57 -10.34
N PRO A 152 4.51 -22.82 -11.29
CA PRO A 152 3.27 -22.08 -11.04
C PRO A 152 2.12 -23.00 -10.64
N ARG A 153 1.31 -22.62 -9.64
CA ARG A 153 0.14 -23.39 -9.18
C ARG A 153 -1.02 -23.40 -10.17
N TRP A 154 -0.99 -22.55 -11.18
CA TRP A 154 -1.91 -22.51 -12.34
C TRP A 154 -1.17 -21.91 -13.53
N GLU A 155 -1.74 -22.08 -14.71
CA GLU A 155 -1.22 -21.47 -15.93
C GLU A 155 -1.22 -19.95 -15.80
N PRO A 156 -0.03 -19.29 -15.90
CA PRO A 156 0.08 -17.85 -15.75
C PRO A 156 -0.84 -17.08 -16.70
N GLY A 157 -1.51 -16.05 -16.15
CA GLY A 157 -2.47 -15.23 -16.88
C GLY A 157 -3.90 -15.79 -16.95
N THR A 158 -4.16 -17.05 -16.55
CA THR A 158 -5.50 -17.67 -16.66
C THR A 158 -6.35 -17.55 -15.39
N ALA A 159 -5.72 -17.31 -14.24
CA ALA A 159 -6.38 -17.15 -12.96
C ALA A 159 -5.58 -16.19 -12.08
N ALA A 160 -6.23 -15.60 -11.09
CA ALA A 160 -5.56 -14.80 -10.08
C ALA A 160 -5.58 -15.50 -8.72
N GLY A 161 -4.57 -15.21 -7.92
CA GLY A 161 -4.49 -15.54 -6.51
C GLY A 161 -3.53 -14.59 -5.84
N TYR A 162 -3.99 -13.90 -4.84
CA TYR A 162 -3.24 -12.83 -4.18
C TYR A 162 -1.84 -13.27 -3.71
N HIS A 163 -0.80 -12.69 -4.29
CA HIS A 163 0.60 -12.93 -3.95
C HIS A 163 0.94 -12.11 -2.70
N SER A 164 0.64 -12.65 -1.52
CA SER A 164 0.71 -11.89 -0.26
C SER A 164 2.11 -11.37 0.05
N LEU A 165 3.07 -12.27 0.17
CA LEU A 165 4.48 -11.94 0.46
C LEU A 165 5.37 -12.00 -0.79
N THR A 166 5.10 -12.97 -1.67
CA THR A 166 5.92 -13.24 -2.85
C THR A 166 5.93 -12.09 -3.86
N TYR A 167 4.87 -11.27 -3.90
CA TYR A 167 4.76 -10.07 -4.74
C TYR A 167 6.01 -9.18 -4.65
N GLY A 168 6.45 -8.90 -3.41
CA GLY A 168 7.61 -8.04 -3.18
C GLY A 168 8.91 -8.66 -3.70
N PHE A 169 9.08 -9.97 -3.55
CA PHE A 169 10.26 -10.69 -4.04
C PHE A 169 10.26 -10.79 -5.57
N LEU A 170 9.12 -11.06 -6.17
CA LEU A 170 8.99 -11.21 -7.62
C LEU A 170 9.29 -9.88 -8.33
N ILE A 171 8.61 -8.80 -7.96
CA ILE A 171 8.80 -7.49 -8.59
C ILE A 171 10.11 -6.86 -8.13
N GLY A 172 10.44 -6.98 -6.84
CA GLY A 172 11.67 -6.46 -6.29
C GLY A 172 12.91 -7.06 -6.93
N GLU A 173 12.90 -8.36 -7.28
CA GLU A 173 14.03 -8.99 -7.99
C GLU A 173 14.15 -8.48 -9.42
N VAL A 174 13.05 -8.29 -10.14
CA VAL A 174 13.08 -7.69 -11.48
C VAL A 174 13.65 -6.26 -11.40
N VAL A 175 13.18 -5.44 -10.47
CA VAL A 175 13.71 -4.07 -10.28
C VAL A 175 15.19 -4.09 -9.91
N ARG A 176 15.60 -4.98 -8.99
CA ARG A 176 16.99 -5.12 -8.56
C ARG A 176 17.91 -5.49 -9.72
N ARG A 177 17.52 -6.43 -10.57
CA ARG A 177 18.32 -6.85 -11.73
C ARG A 177 18.39 -5.78 -12.81
N LEU A 178 17.29 -5.05 -13.01
CA LEU A 178 17.22 -3.99 -14.00
C LEU A 178 18.05 -2.76 -13.59
N THR A 179 17.97 -2.37 -12.30
CA THR A 179 18.52 -1.09 -11.81
C THR A 179 19.82 -1.22 -11.03
N GLY A 180 20.17 -2.43 -10.57
CA GLY A 180 21.29 -2.66 -9.64
C GLY A 180 21.01 -2.22 -8.21
N ARG A 181 19.79 -1.75 -7.91
CA ARG A 181 19.36 -1.23 -6.60
C ARG A 181 18.25 -2.11 -5.99
N SER A 182 18.18 -2.22 -4.66
CA SER A 182 16.99 -2.78 -4.03
C SER A 182 15.76 -1.93 -4.39
N LEU A 183 14.57 -2.50 -4.33
CA LEU A 183 13.34 -1.73 -4.59
C LEU A 183 13.18 -0.59 -3.55
N GLY A 184 13.53 -0.84 -2.29
CA GLY A 184 13.51 0.20 -1.25
C GLY A 184 14.45 1.37 -1.57
N THR A 185 15.67 1.10 -2.05
CA THR A 185 16.61 2.13 -2.49
C THR A 185 16.07 2.88 -3.71
N PHE A 186 15.57 2.16 -4.72
CA PHE A 186 14.96 2.79 -5.90
C PHE A 186 13.79 3.69 -5.51
N PHE A 187 12.90 3.20 -4.65
CA PHE A 187 11.76 3.98 -4.16
C PHE A 187 12.20 5.25 -3.42
N ALA A 188 13.18 5.13 -2.52
CA ALA A 188 13.68 6.27 -1.75
C ALA A 188 14.28 7.35 -2.64
N GLU A 189 15.08 6.96 -3.65
CA GLU A 189 15.81 7.90 -4.53
C GLU A 189 14.93 8.48 -5.65
N GLU A 190 14.03 7.67 -6.23
CA GLU A 190 13.29 8.04 -7.44
C GLU A 190 11.85 8.50 -7.16
N VAL A 191 11.31 8.17 -5.98
CA VAL A 191 9.91 8.46 -5.63
C VAL A 191 9.80 9.28 -4.36
N ALA A 192 10.18 8.72 -3.22
CA ALA A 192 9.96 9.35 -1.92
C ALA A 192 10.76 10.66 -1.77
N GLY A 193 12.06 10.62 -2.12
CA GLY A 193 12.95 11.80 -2.03
C GLY A 193 12.46 12.96 -2.87
N PRO A 194 12.25 12.82 -4.19
CA PRO A 194 11.72 13.88 -5.04
C PRO A 194 10.38 14.46 -4.58
N LEU A 195 9.47 13.63 -4.06
CA LEU A 195 8.16 14.05 -3.56
C LEU A 195 8.20 14.60 -2.13
N GLY A 196 9.32 14.46 -1.42
CA GLY A 196 9.41 14.78 0.02
C GLY A 196 8.47 13.89 0.86
N ALA A 197 8.23 12.66 0.44
CA ALA A 197 7.31 11.74 1.09
C ALA A 197 8.03 10.96 2.21
N ASP A 198 7.48 11.01 3.41
CA ASP A 198 7.98 10.30 4.58
C ASP A 198 7.46 8.85 4.60
N PHE A 199 7.88 8.08 3.60
CA PHE A 199 7.57 6.68 3.45
C PHE A 199 8.84 5.88 3.17
N HIS A 200 8.99 4.73 3.85
CA HIS A 200 10.20 3.93 3.81
C HIS A 200 9.87 2.46 3.51
N ILE A 201 10.59 1.87 2.57
CA ILE A 201 10.68 0.41 2.37
C ILE A 201 12.10 0.04 2.82
N GLY A 202 12.21 -0.38 4.08
CA GLY A 202 13.47 -0.42 4.81
C GLY A 202 13.72 0.88 5.58
N VAL A 203 13.28 0.91 6.85
CA VAL A 203 13.36 2.13 7.70
C VAL A 203 14.78 2.32 8.23
N PRO A 204 15.43 3.48 8.00
CA PRO A 204 16.70 3.82 8.63
C PRO A 204 16.59 3.90 10.17
N ALA A 205 17.65 3.55 10.89
CA ALA A 205 17.63 3.46 12.35
C ALA A 205 17.34 4.79 13.06
N GLU A 206 17.71 5.90 12.44
CA GLU A 206 17.40 7.24 12.94
C GLU A 206 15.92 7.53 13.10
N HIS A 207 15.05 6.78 12.40
CA HIS A 207 13.61 6.94 12.46
C HIS A 207 12.91 6.03 13.49
N ASP A 208 13.64 5.12 14.16
CA ASP A 208 13.03 4.17 15.12
C ASP A 208 12.26 4.88 16.25
N HIS A 209 12.70 6.04 16.66
CA HIS A 209 12.11 6.81 17.76
C HIS A 209 10.68 7.30 17.49
N ARG A 210 10.25 7.35 16.23
CA ARG A 210 8.91 7.82 15.81
C ARG A 210 8.06 6.73 15.17
N VAL A 211 8.52 5.49 15.20
CA VAL A 211 7.75 4.34 14.73
C VAL A 211 6.74 3.92 15.79
N ALA A 212 5.45 4.07 15.49
CA ALA A 212 4.38 3.48 16.29
C ALA A 212 4.39 1.97 16.09
N PRO A 213 4.46 1.16 17.16
CA PRO A 213 4.27 -0.27 17.04
C PRO A 213 2.85 -0.59 16.58
N LEU A 214 2.69 -1.66 15.84
CA LEU A 214 1.38 -2.24 15.60
C LEU A 214 0.87 -2.89 16.88
N LEU A 215 -0.40 -2.73 17.17
CA LEU A 215 -1.10 -3.35 18.29
C LEU A 215 -1.89 -4.53 17.76
N ALA A 216 -1.71 -5.69 18.38
CA ALA A 216 -2.36 -6.91 17.96
C ALA A 216 -3.88 -6.80 18.07
N ALA A 217 -4.60 -7.49 17.20
CA ALA A 217 -6.04 -7.59 17.31
C ALA A 217 -6.44 -8.31 18.62
N PRO A 218 -7.64 -8.06 19.15
CA PRO A 218 -8.11 -8.75 20.37
C PRO A 218 -8.11 -10.28 20.25
N ASP A 219 -8.23 -10.81 19.04
CA ASP A 219 -8.23 -12.24 18.71
C ASP A 219 -6.85 -12.81 18.36
N GLY A 220 -5.78 -12.02 18.48
CA GLY A 220 -4.40 -12.52 18.44
C GLY A 220 -3.44 -11.78 17.52
N ASP A 221 -2.21 -12.30 17.51
CA ASP A 221 -1.07 -11.74 16.78
C ASP A 221 -1.22 -11.83 15.25
N LYS A 222 -1.81 -12.90 14.78
CA LYS A 222 -2.07 -13.17 13.34
C LYS A 222 -3.18 -14.19 13.16
N PRO A 223 -3.89 -14.17 12.01
CA PRO A 223 -4.81 -15.24 11.65
C PRO A 223 -4.09 -16.58 11.47
N GLU A 224 -4.83 -17.67 11.66
CA GLU A 224 -4.31 -19.03 11.44
C GLU A 224 -3.80 -19.21 10.00
N GLY A 225 -2.67 -19.87 9.84
CA GLY A 225 -2.06 -20.15 8.53
C GLY A 225 -1.18 -19.03 7.96
N PHE A 226 -1.08 -17.86 8.62
CA PHE A 226 -0.21 -16.79 8.16
C PHE A 226 1.23 -16.95 8.65
N ALA A 227 2.20 -16.71 7.75
CA ALA A 227 3.63 -16.90 8.02
C ALA A 227 4.19 -15.85 8.98
N VAL A 228 3.65 -14.63 8.98
CA VAL A 228 4.15 -13.47 9.74
C VAL A 228 3.01 -12.81 10.53
N GLY A 229 3.33 -12.16 11.64
CA GLY A 229 2.36 -11.51 12.52
C GLY A 229 2.79 -10.10 12.95
N VAL A 230 1.99 -9.52 13.83
CA VAL A 230 2.24 -8.19 14.42
C VAL A 230 3.55 -8.17 15.20
N SER A 231 3.82 -9.25 15.94
CA SER A 231 5.08 -9.41 16.71
C SER A 231 6.32 -9.35 15.80
N ASP A 232 6.25 -9.96 14.60
CA ASP A 232 7.33 -9.90 13.63
C ASP A 232 7.52 -8.48 13.09
N ALA A 233 6.42 -7.82 12.71
CA ALA A 233 6.41 -6.47 12.14
C ALA A 233 6.95 -5.40 13.10
N ASN A 234 6.87 -5.64 14.39
CA ASN A 234 7.39 -4.75 15.43
C ASN A 234 8.90 -4.90 15.69
N THR A 235 9.57 -5.88 15.06
CA THR A 235 11.01 -6.07 15.24
C THR A 235 11.85 -5.06 14.46
N ALA A 236 13.05 -4.76 14.96
CA ALA A 236 14.01 -3.94 14.23
C ALA A 236 14.47 -4.63 12.93
N ALA A 237 14.58 -5.96 12.93
CA ALA A 237 14.95 -6.73 11.74
C ALA A 237 13.94 -6.54 10.61
N TRP A 238 12.63 -6.62 10.90
CA TRP A 238 11.57 -6.37 9.94
C TRP A 238 11.63 -4.96 9.36
N ARG A 239 11.81 -3.96 10.21
CA ARG A 239 11.93 -2.56 9.76
C ARG A 239 13.09 -2.36 8.80
N ARG A 240 14.23 -3.04 9.00
CA ARG A 240 15.42 -2.92 8.15
C ARG A 240 15.32 -3.71 6.85
N ASP A 241 14.61 -4.85 6.87
CA ASP A 241 14.47 -5.73 5.70
C ASP A 241 13.77 -5.03 4.54
N GLY A 242 12.69 -4.34 4.82
CA GLY A 242 11.96 -3.60 3.79
C GLY A 242 11.37 -4.47 2.70
N ASN A 243 10.71 -5.60 3.07
CA ASN A 243 10.01 -6.43 2.10
C ASN A 243 9.03 -5.58 1.26
N PRO A 244 9.19 -5.51 -0.08
CA PRO A 244 8.39 -4.62 -0.92
C PRO A 244 6.91 -5.02 -1.07
N ALA A 245 6.46 -6.10 -0.43
CA ALA A 245 5.04 -6.45 -0.39
C ALA A 245 4.33 -5.92 0.87
N VAL A 246 5.05 -5.86 2.01
CA VAL A 246 4.44 -5.67 3.34
C VAL A 246 5.30 -4.85 4.31
N GLY A 247 6.54 -4.55 3.97
CA GLY A 247 7.53 -3.93 4.84
C GLY A 247 7.62 -2.41 4.69
N GLY A 248 6.58 -1.75 4.20
CA GLY A 248 6.50 -0.30 4.13
C GLY A 248 6.09 0.33 5.45
N PHE A 249 6.71 1.46 5.78
CA PHE A 249 6.40 2.29 6.94
C PHE A 249 6.15 3.72 6.50
N GLY A 250 5.06 4.30 7.00
CA GLY A 250 4.68 5.66 6.68
C GLY A 250 3.46 6.12 7.47
N ASN A 251 2.91 7.22 7.08
CA ASN A 251 1.65 7.79 7.57
C ASN A 251 0.71 8.09 6.41
N ALA A 252 -0.54 8.45 6.69
CA ALA A 252 -1.52 8.72 5.64
C ALA A 252 -1.07 9.83 4.67
N ARG A 253 -0.45 10.89 5.17
CA ARG A 253 0.10 11.96 4.33
C ARG A 253 1.10 11.43 3.31
N SER A 254 2.07 10.63 3.76
CA SER A 254 3.12 10.12 2.87
C SER A 254 2.57 9.14 1.83
N VAL A 255 1.63 8.27 2.22
CA VAL A 255 0.90 7.39 1.29
C VAL A 255 0.14 8.23 0.27
N GLY A 256 -0.59 9.24 0.74
CA GLY A 256 -1.36 10.17 -0.11
C GLY A 256 -0.48 10.92 -1.10
N VAL A 257 0.64 11.50 -0.64
CA VAL A 257 1.59 12.23 -1.50
C VAL A 257 2.11 11.35 -2.64
N VAL A 258 2.54 10.12 -2.33
CA VAL A 258 3.08 9.20 -3.34
C VAL A 258 2.00 8.80 -4.35
N GLN A 259 0.82 8.42 -3.88
CA GLN A 259 -0.24 7.91 -4.76
C GLN A 259 -0.97 9.04 -5.52
N SER A 260 -0.87 10.30 -5.07
CA SER A 260 -1.40 11.46 -5.80
C SER A 260 -0.72 11.69 -7.15
N VAL A 261 0.45 11.11 -7.38
CA VAL A 261 1.07 11.10 -8.71
C VAL A 261 0.15 10.48 -9.74
N LEU A 262 -0.52 9.35 -9.41
CA LEU A 262 -1.50 8.72 -10.32
C LEU A 262 -2.73 9.61 -10.53
N ALA A 263 -3.32 10.11 -9.44
CA ALA A 263 -4.50 10.98 -9.49
C ALA A 263 -4.26 12.28 -10.28
N SER A 264 -3.02 12.80 -10.26
CA SER A 264 -2.64 14.06 -10.90
C SER A 264 -2.03 13.89 -12.30
N GLY A 265 -2.25 12.74 -12.96
CA GLY A 265 -1.79 12.49 -14.33
C GLY A 265 -0.27 12.43 -14.46
N GLY A 266 0.41 11.92 -13.44
CA GLY A 266 1.85 11.64 -13.42
C GLY A 266 2.72 12.75 -12.85
N THR A 267 2.14 13.92 -12.55
CA THR A 267 2.86 15.05 -11.96
C THR A 267 2.13 15.52 -10.71
N TYR A 268 2.81 15.54 -9.57
CA TYR A 268 2.27 16.05 -8.32
C TYR A 268 3.20 17.11 -7.76
N ARG A 269 2.66 18.32 -7.49
CA ARG A 269 3.41 19.48 -6.97
C ARG A 269 4.69 19.79 -7.74
N GLY A 270 4.61 19.68 -9.08
CA GLY A 270 5.74 19.97 -9.96
C GLY A 270 6.73 18.81 -10.12
N VAL A 271 6.60 17.72 -9.38
CA VAL A 271 7.42 16.51 -9.53
C VAL A 271 6.73 15.55 -10.48
N ARG A 272 7.36 15.32 -11.63
CA ARG A 272 6.87 14.38 -12.65
C ARG A 272 7.56 13.03 -12.48
N LEU A 273 6.77 11.97 -12.23
CA LEU A 273 7.25 10.60 -12.13
C LEU A 273 6.74 9.70 -13.27
N LEU A 274 5.56 10.03 -13.82
CA LEU A 274 4.90 9.29 -14.90
C LEU A 274 4.40 10.23 -15.99
N SER A 275 4.12 9.68 -17.15
CA SER A 275 3.23 10.30 -18.13
C SER A 275 1.76 10.07 -17.76
N ALA A 276 0.83 10.81 -18.36
CA ALA A 276 -0.59 10.55 -18.19
C ALA A 276 -0.96 9.13 -18.67
N ALA A 277 -0.36 8.67 -19.77
CA ALA A 277 -0.54 7.32 -20.27
C ALA A 277 0.01 6.26 -19.29
N GLY A 278 1.14 6.56 -18.62
CA GLY A 278 1.70 5.70 -17.58
C GLY A 278 0.76 5.55 -16.38
N CYS A 279 0.03 6.61 -16.00
CA CYS A 279 -0.98 6.54 -14.94
C CYS A 279 -2.17 5.65 -15.32
N GLU A 280 -2.66 5.76 -16.58
CA GLU A 280 -3.76 4.93 -17.06
C GLU A 280 -3.43 3.43 -17.02
N ARG A 281 -2.17 3.07 -17.13
CA ARG A 281 -1.72 1.67 -17.06
C ARG A 281 -2.07 1.01 -15.71
N ALA A 282 -2.13 1.75 -14.61
CA ALA A 282 -2.55 1.20 -13.32
C ALA A 282 -3.95 0.57 -13.38
N LEU A 283 -4.83 1.08 -14.27
CA LEU A 283 -6.19 0.62 -14.48
C LEU A 283 -6.31 -0.52 -15.51
N GLU A 284 -5.23 -0.88 -16.22
CA GLU A 284 -5.26 -1.96 -17.21
C GLU A 284 -5.65 -3.28 -16.56
N GLU A 285 -6.85 -3.78 -16.87
CA GLU A 285 -7.35 -5.05 -16.33
C GLU A 285 -6.42 -6.21 -16.66
N GLN A 286 -5.97 -6.92 -15.64
CA GLN A 286 -5.15 -8.13 -15.75
C GLN A 286 -5.99 -9.39 -15.48
N PHE A 287 -7.02 -9.25 -14.65
CA PHE A 287 -7.92 -10.34 -14.30
C PHE A 287 -9.23 -9.79 -13.73
N HIS A 288 -10.32 -10.49 -14.02
CA HIS A 288 -11.62 -10.22 -13.40
C HIS A 288 -12.31 -11.55 -13.07
N GLY A 289 -12.56 -11.81 -11.82
CA GLY A 289 -13.16 -13.04 -11.35
C GLY A 289 -12.87 -13.31 -9.87
N GLU A 290 -13.11 -14.52 -9.43
CA GLU A 290 -12.80 -14.95 -8.07
C GLU A 290 -11.29 -15.14 -7.90
N ASP A 291 -10.70 -14.42 -6.94
CA ASP A 291 -9.29 -14.60 -6.55
C ASP A 291 -9.18 -15.87 -5.68
N ARG A 292 -8.29 -16.77 -6.09
CA ARG A 292 -8.15 -18.12 -5.47
C ARG A 292 -7.69 -18.09 -4.02
N LEU A 293 -7.04 -17.03 -3.59
CA LEU A 293 -6.51 -16.89 -2.24
C LEU A 293 -7.41 -16.02 -1.35
N LEU A 294 -8.02 -14.97 -1.92
CA LEU A 294 -8.95 -14.11 -1.19
C LEU A 294 -10.37 -14.70 -1.12
N GLY A 295 -10.71 -15.62 -2.03
CA GLY A 295 -12.04 -16.23 -2.09
C GLY A 295 -13.17 -15.25 -2.41
N THR A 296 -12.87 -14.12 -3.03
CA THR A 296 -13.83 -13.08 -3.37
C THR A 296 -13.64 -12.58 -4.80
N PRO A 297 -14.70 -12.11 -5.47
CA PRO A 297 -14.56 -11.46 -6.78
C PRO A 297 -13.70 -10.20 -6.67
N ILE A 298 -12.74 -10.08 -7.58
CA ILE A 298 -11.86 -8.93 -7.68
C ILE A 298 -11.54 -8.62 -9.14
N ARG A 299 -11.28 -7.35 -9.41
CA ARG A 299 -10.68 -6.90 -10.67
C ARG A 299 -9.27 -6.41 -10.36
N TRP A 300 -8.27 -7.16 -10.84
CA TRP A 300 -6.87 -6.77 -10.73
C TRP A 300 -6.45 -5.92 -11.92
N GLY A 301 -5.87 -4.75 -11.64
CA GLY A 301 -5.05 -3.97 -12.54
C GLY A 301 -3.57 -4.26 -12.36
N LEU A 302 -2.70 -3.35 -12.77
CA LEU A 302 -1.25 -3.46 -12.59
C LEU A 302 -0.85 -3.02 -11.18
N GLY A 303 -1.05 -3.92 -10.22
CA GLY A 303 -0.69 -3.75 -8.81
C GLY A 303 -1.76 -3.14 -7.91
N TYR A 304 -2.98 -3.01 -8.43
CA TYR A 304 -4.12 -2.43 -7.72
C TYR A 304 -5.39 -3.23 -7.96
N ARG A 305 -6.30 -3.21 -6.98
CA ARG A 305 -7.71 -3.47 -7.26
C ARG A 305 -8.27 -2.28 -8.03
N VAL A 306 -9.03 -2.56 -9.08
CA VAL A 306 -9.60 -1.55 -9.96
C VAL A 306 -11.12 -1.60 -9.93
N GLU A 307 -11.78 -0.43 -9.89
CA GLU A 307 -13.22 -0.28 -10.02
C GLU A 307 -13.54 1.02 -10.78
N GLY A 308 -14.03 0.88 -12.02
CA GLY A 308 -14.20 2.03 -12.91
C GLY A 308 -12.88 2.77 -13.13
N ARG A 309 -12.86 4.05 -12.73
CA ARG A 309 -11.68 4.93 -12.84
C ARG A 309 -10.94 5.08 -11.51
N THR A 310 -11.21 4.18 -10.56
CA THR A 310 -10.50 4.16 -9.28
C THR A 310 -9.57 2.96 -9.18
N CYS A 311 -8.47 3.14 -8.49
CA CYS A 311 -7.59 2.05 -8.09
C CYS A 311 -7.26 2.16 -6.58
N SER A 312 -7.14 1.01 -5.94
CA SER A 312 -6.97 0.96 -4.48
C SER A 312 -6.26 -0.29 -4.03
N TRP A 313 -5.67 -0.25 -2.87
CA TRP A 313 -5.29 -1.42 -2.09
C TRP A 313 -5.14 -1.05 -0.62
N GLY A 314 -5.15 -2.06 0.23
CA GLY A 314 -5.01 -1.87 1.66
C GLY A 314 -4.06 -2.88 2.30
N GLY A 315 -3.76 -2.63 3.56
CA GLY A 315 -2.91 -3.46 4.40
C GLY A 315 -3.70 -4.19 5.47
N TRP A 316 -3.13 -5.26 5.97
CA TRP A 316 -3.69 -6.00 7.09
C TRP A 316 -4.09 -5.08 8.24
N GLY A 317 -5.23 -5.35 8.77
CA GLY A 317 -5.75 -4.65 9.94
C GLY A 317 -6.30 -3.25 9.67
N GLY A 318 -6.27 -2.73 8.40
CA GLY A 318 -7.08 -1.56 8.08
C GLY A 318 -6.45 -0.43 7.29
N SER A 319 -5.12 -0.34 7.13
CA SER A 319 -4.54 0.74 6.29
C SER A 319 -5.08 0.65 4.86
N LEU A 320 -5.33 1.80 4.24
CA LEU A 320 -5.98 1.87 2.93
C LEU A 320 -5.47 3.08 2.14
N VAL A 321 -5.36 2.90 0.82
CA VAL A 321 -5.28 4.01 -0.14
C VAL A 321 -6.24 3.77 -1.29
N LEU A 322 -6.95 4.82 -1.69
CA LEU A 322 -7.78 4.88 -2.87
C LEU A 322 -7.37 6.09 -3.71
N VAL A 323 -7.24 5.87 -5.01
CA VAL A 323 -6.94 6.87 -6.02
C VAL A 323 -8.12 6.94 -6.99
N ASP A 324 -8.71 8.10 -7.16
CA ASP A 324 -9.76 8.39 -8.15
C ASP A 324 -9.18 9.31 -9.22
N LEU A 325 -9.02 8.79 -10.44
CA LEU A 325 -8.39 9.50 -11.53
C LEU A 325 -9.31 10.60 -12.12
N ASP A 326 -10.63 10.41 -12.07
CA ASP A 326 -11.59 11.38 -12.59
C ASP A 326 -11.71 12.59 -11.67
N LEU A 327 -11.79 12.36 -10.36
CA LEU A 327 -11.84 13.42 -9.35
C LEU A 327 -10.46 14.00 -9.02
N ARG A 328 -9.40 13.39 -9.54
CA ARG A 328 -8.01 13.70 -9.19
C ARG A 328 -7.83 13.68 -7.66
N MET A 329 -8.42 12.68 -7.02
CA MET A 329 -8.46 12.55 -5.57
C MET A 329 -7.67 11.34 -5.11
N THR A 330 -6.94 11.51 -4.02
CA THR A 330 -6.31 10.41 -3.28
C THR A 330 -6.75 10.47 -1.83
N VAL A 331 -7.25 9.36 -1.33
CA VAL A 331 -7.63 9.20 0.09
C VAL A 331 -6.75 8.12 0.70
N SER A 332 -6.19 8.40 1.84
CA SER A 332 -5.34 7.45 2.59
C SER A 332 -5.67 7.46 4.08
N TYR A 333 -5.62 6.28 4.67
CA TYR A 333 -5.84 6.03 6.08
C TYR A 333 -4.78 5.05 6.61
N VAL A 334 -4.18 5.38 7.74
CA VAL A 334 -3.15 4.56 8.40
C VAL A 334 -3.39 4.56 9.90
N MET A 335 -3.25 3.41 10.54
CA MET A 335 -3.52 3.19 11.96
C MET A 335 -2.53 2.18 12.53
N ASN A 336 -2.45 2.07 13.86
CA ASN A 336 -1.62 1.06 14.54
C ASN A 336 -2.44 -0.08 15.18
N GLN A 337 -3.75 0.08 15.40
CA GLN A 337 -4.58 -1.01 15.92
C GLN A 337 -5.01 -1.95 14.79
N ILE A 338 -4.57 -3.19 14.85
CA ILE A 338 -4.96 -4.22 13.89
C ILE A 338 -6.35 -4.76 14.24
N LEU A 339 -7.21 -4.89 13.23
CA LEU A 339 -8.46 -5.65 13.30
C LEU A 339 -8.49 -6.62 12.11
N TRP A 340 -8.67 -7.92 12.38
CA TRP A 340 -8.70 -8.93 11.31
C TRP A 340 -10.04 -8.95 10.57
N GLU A 341 -11.13 -8.89 11.34
CA GLU A 341 -12.48 -8.75 10.83
C GLU A 341 -12.80 -7.26 10.69
N ASP A 342 -13.47 -6.88 9.62
CA ASP A 342 -13.89 -5.49 9.32
C ASP A 342 -12.77 -4.43 9.31
N GLY A 343 -11.51 -4.85 9.28
CA GLY A 343 -10.36 -3.92 9.33
C GLY A 343 -10.44 -2.81 8.28
N TYR A 344 -10.99 -3.09 7.10
CA TYR A 344 -11.15 -2.11 6.03
C TYR A 344 -12.34 -1.14 6.24
N SER A 345 -13.31 -1.44 7.09
CA SER A 345 -14.50 -0.61 7.32
C SER A 345 -14.14 0.81 7.75
N ARG A 346 -13.12 0.98 8.60
CA ARG A 346 -12.62 2.28 9.07
C ARG A 346 -12.06 3.12 7.93
N GLY A 347 -11.17 2.54 7.13
CA GLY A 347 -10.61 3.20 5.94
C GLY A 347 -11.67 3.53 4.89
N LEU A 348 -12.65 2.65 4.67
CA LEU A 348 -13.77 2.90 3.76
C LEU A 348 -14.69 4.02 4.28
N ALA A 349 -14.91 4.14 5.58
CA ALA A 349 -15.66 5.25 6.15
C ALA A 349 -14.97 6.61 5.88
N ILE A 350 -13.63 6.67 6.00
CA ILE A 350 -12.83 7.84 5.62
C ILE A 350 -12.98 8.15 4.12
N VAL A 351 -12.95 7.13 3.26
CA VAL A 351 -13.16 7.30 1.81
C VAL A 351 -14.53 7.88 1.52
N MET A 352 -15.60 7.34 2.11
CA MET A 352 -16.96 7.85 1.91
C MET A 352 -17.11 9.29 2.37
N ALA A 353 -16.53 9.63 3.54
CA ALA A 353 -16.54 11.00 4.04
C ALA A 353 -15.77 11.97 3.11
N ALA A 354 -14.71 11.51 2.46
CA ALA A 354 -13.98 12.31 1.48
C ALA A 354 -14.81 12.58 0.21
N TYR A 355 -15.54 11.59 -0.30
CA TYR A 355 -16.45 11.78 -1.43
C TYR A 355 -17.57 12.77 -1.10
N ASP A 356 -18.13 12.74 0.13
CA ASP A 356 -19.11 13.73 0.57
C ASP A 356 -18.54 15.16 0.53
N GLY A 357 -17.27 15.33 0.94
CA GLY A 357 -16.57 16.62 0.88
C GLY A 357 -16.40 17.17 -0.53
N VAL A 358 -16.11 16.31 -1.51
CA VAL A 358 -16.02 16.69 -2.93
C VAL A 358 -17.39 17.08 -3.48
N ALA A 359 -18.44 16.31 -3.16
CA ALA A 359 -19.80 16.57 -3.60
C ALA A 359 -20.31 17.93 -3.08
N ALA A 360 -20.04 18.27 -1.82
CA ALA A 360 -20.38 19.57 -1.23
C ALA A 360 -19.71 20.75 -1.98
N GLY A 361 -18.45 20.59 -2.38
CA GLY A 361 -17.72 21.60 -3.16
C GLY A 361 -18.26 21.82 -4.57
N SER A 362 -18.85 20.81 -5.19
CA SER A 362 -19.44 20.91 -6.53
C SER A 362 -20.75 21.68 -6.51
N GLN A 363 -21.55 21.55 -5.46
CA GLN A 363 -22.82 22.29 -5.28
C GLN A 363 -22.61 23.80 -5.07
N HIS A 364 -21.55 24.20 -4.38
CA HIS A 364 -21.21 25.62 -4.19
C HIS A 364 -20.81 26.32 -5.48
N ARG A 365 -20.15 25.63 -6.42
CA ARG A 365 -19.74 26.18 -7.72
C ARG A 365 -20.91 26.35 -8.72
N GLN A 366 -22.01 25.64 -8.52
CA GLN A 366 -23.20 25.75 -9.39
C GLN A 366 -24.17 26.86 -8.93
N ASN A 367 -24.05 27.29 -7.67
CA ASN A 367 -24.94 28.30 -7.06
C ASN A 367 -24.27 29.68 -6.91
N GLY A 368 -23.06 29.87 -7.35
CA GLY A 368 -22.33 31.16 -7.36
C GLY A 368 -21.98 31.57 -8.80
#